data_4352e416a3dbbbf4f1231b79c7140343
#
_entry.id   4352e416a3dbbbf4f1231b79c7140343
#
_cell.length_a   1.000
_cell.length_b   1.000
_cell.length_c   1.000
_cell.angle_alpha   90.00
_cell.angle_beta   90.00
_cell.angle_gamma   90.00
#
_symmetry.space_group_name_H-M   'P 1'
#
loop_
_entity.id
_entity.type
_entity.pdbx_description
1 polymer ?
#
loop_
_entity_poly.entity_id
_entity_poly.type
_entity_poly.pdbx_seq_one_letter_code
_entity_poly.pdbx_strand_id
1 'polypeptide(L)'
;MMSGTSLDGLDLVICDFIKKEDWTYKLLKAKTIKYNNYWTQTLENLHKKNKKEIKKIDMSYAIFLANEIKVFAKNHRIDLIASHGHTIFHEPEKNITLQIGDGEKIANETKIITVSNFRKLDVSLNGNGAPLVPIGDLYLFKKYKYCINLGGFANISVKEKNKIYAFDICPLNIILNKYSRKLGYEYDYDGIIAKKGKIINQLLENLNNLKYYIFDNPKSLSREWVEKNIYPLIHKKYSNEDILRTFCEHAAIQIGKKITCNTALFTGGGTYNSFLMKRIEHYSKSKIYIPDKKTIEFKEAIIFGLLGVLKIRNEINCLKTVTGAIKNSSCGEINKPF
;
A
#
# COMPACT_ATOMS: atom_id res chain seq x y z
N MET A 1 3.64 8.06 9.92
CA MET A 1 4.81 7.55 9.18
C MET A 1 4.57 6.13 8.68
N MET A 2 5.17 5.79 7.56
CA MET A 2 5.01 4.50 6.88
C MET A 2 6.37 3.98 6.41
N SER A 3 6.63 2.69 6.64
CA SER A 3 7.77 1.96 6.09
C SER A 3 7.25 0.70 5.40
N GLY A 4 7.39 0.66 4.09
CA GLY A 4 6.94 -0.46 3.26
C GLY A 4 7.99 -1.55 3.15
N THR A 5 7.57 -2.78 2.78
CA THR A 5 8.46 -3.92 2.51
C THR A 5 9.24 -3.78 1.21
N SER A 6 9.02 -2.73 0.43
CA SER A 6 9.82 -2.33 -0.74
C SER A 6 11.24 -1.87 -0.37
N LEU A 7 11.47 -1.50 0.91
CA LEU A 7 12.76 -1.03 1.45
C LEU A 7 13.32 0.23 0.77
N ASP A 8 12.49 1.00 0.10
CA ASP A 8 12.86 2.25 -0.58
C ASP A 8 13.03 3.43 0.38
N GLY A 9 12.47 3.33 1.59
CA GLY A 9 12.66 4.34 2.62
C GLY A 9 11.54 4.40 3.66
N LEU A 10 11.63 5.43 4.49
CA LEU A 10 10.66 5.82 5.50
C LEU A 10 9.90 7.05 5.01
N ASP A 11 8.61 6.92 4.79
CA ASP A 11 7.73 8.03 4.44
C ASP A 11 7.25 8.75 5.70
N LEU A 12 7.56 10.04 5.79
CA LEU A 12 7.13 10.94 6.84
C LEU A 12 6.20 12.00 6.28
N VAL A 13 5.08 12.23 6.94
CA VAL A 13 4.14 13.31 6.64
C VAL A 13 3.76 14.07 7.90
N ILE A 14 3.51 15.36 7.76
CA ILE A 14 2.84 16.19 8.76
C ILE A 14 1.52 16.64 8.15
N CYS A 15 0.42 16.31 8.81
CA CYS A 15 -0.92 16.61 8.35
C CYS A 15 -1.77 17.20 9.48
N ASP A 16 -2.55 18.23 9.16
CA ASP A 16 -3.69 18.61 9.96
C ASP A 16 -4.89 17.78 9.52
N PHE A 17 -5.57 17.13 10.47
CA PHE A 17 -6.83 16.44 10.23
C PHE A 17 -7.97 17.24 10.85
N ILE A 18 -8.97 17.56 10.06
CA ILE A 18 -10.08 18.41 10.46
C ILE A 18 -11.37 17.62 10.26
N LYS A 19 -12.16 17.48 11.33
CA LYS A 19 -13.50 16.89 11.29
C LYS A 19 -14.54 17.98 11.46
N LYS A 20 -15.31 18.25 10.41
CA LYS A 20 -16.57 18.98 10.44
C LYS A 20 -17.71 17.98 10.21
N GLU A 21 -18.47 18.10 9.15
CA GLU A 21 -19.38 17.05 8.69
C GLU A 21 -18.60 15.83 8.19
N ASP A 22 -17.58 16.08 7.38
CA ASP A 22 -16.66 15.06 6.84
C ASP A 22 -15.23 15.30 7.33
N TRP A 23 -14.42 14.23 7.31
CA TRP A 23 -12.98 14.30 7.52
C TRP A 23 -12.30 14.95 6.31
N THR A 24 -11.45 15.91 6.58
CA THR A 24 -10.52 16.50 5.60
C THR A 24 -9.11 16.51 6.16
N TYR A 25 -8.12 16.67 5.29
CA TYR A 25 -6.73 16.82 5.71
C TYR A 25 -6.05 17.95 4.94
N LYS A 26 -5.03 18.54 5.57
CA LYS A 26 -4.08 19.44 4.93
C LYS A 26 -2.69 18.87 5.11
N LEU A 27 -2.03 18.51 4.01
CA LEU A 27 -0.65 18.06 4.03
C LEU A 27 0.28 19.26 4.16
N LEU A 28 0.97 19.37 5.30
CA LEU A 28 1.89 20.47 5.60
C LEU A 28 3.30 20.16 5.10
N LYS A 29 3.78 18.93 5.34
CA LYS A 29 5.11 18.50 4.96
C LYS A 29 5.12 17.01 4.62
N ALA A 30 5.93 16.61 3.64
CA ALA A 30 6.13 15.21 3.28
C ALA A 30 7.57 15.00 2.82
N LYS A 31 8.16 13.87 3.18
CA LYS A 31 9.51 13.48 2.78
C LYS A 31 9.69 11.97 2.91
N THR A 32 10.35 11.36 1.95
CA THR A 32 10.89 10.00 2.06
C THR A 32 12.34 10.08 2.51
N ILE A 33 12.67 9.39 3.60
CA ILE A 33 14.03 9.22 4.10
C ILE A 33 14.54 7.88 3.56
N LYS A 34 15.47 7.91 2.64
CA LYS A 34 16.08 6.69 2.10
C LYS A 34 16.83 5.93 3.19
N TYR A 35 16.67 4.61 3.22
CA TYR A 35 17.48 3.77 4.08
C TYR A 35 18.94 3.75 3.60
N ASN A 36 19.88 3.78 4.54
CA ASN A 36 21.28 3.47 4.25
C ASN A 36 21.46 1.94 4.11
N ASN A 37 22.61 1.51 3.63
CA ASN A 37 22.91 0.09 3.41
C ASN A 37 22.69 -0.77 4.66
N TYR A 38 23.01 -0.23 5.85
CA TYR A 38 22.83 -0.93 7.12
C TYR A 38 21.32 -1.24 7.36
N TRP A 39 20.45 -0.25 7.26
CA TRP A 39 19.01 -0.46 7.47
C TRP A 39 18.38 -1.32 6.38
N THR A 40 18.76 -1.12 5.11
CA THR A 40 18.26 -1.96 4.01
C THR A 40 18.57 -3.43 4.26
N GLN A 41 19.84 -3.77 4.52
CA GLN A 41 20.27 -5.17 4.77
C GLN A 41 19.67 -5.73 6.05
N THR A 42 19.59 -4.91 7.12
CA THR A 42 19.02 -5.34 8.41
C THR A 42 17.55 -5.70 8.27
N LEU A 43 16.74 -4.80 7.70
CA LEU A 43 15.29 -5.00 7.55
C LEU A 43 14.99 -6.18 6.59
N GLU A 44 15.72 -6.29 5.49
CA GLU A 44 15.56 -7.39 4.52
C GLU A 44 15.77 -8.78 5.15
N ASN A 45 16.72 -8.90 6.07
CA ASN A 45 17.11 -10.19 6.65
C ASN A 45 16.58 -10.43 8.07
N LEU A 46 15.82 -9.49 8.65
CA LEU A 46 15.42 -9.56 10.05
C LEU A 46 14.49 -10.75 10.36
N HIS A 47 13.68 -11.16 9.38
CA HIS A 47 12.81 -12.35 9.52
C HIS A 47 13.57 -13.67 9.74
N LYS A 48 14.89 -13.70 9.47
CA LYS A 48 15.76 -14.88 9.70
C LYS A 48 16.39 -14.92 11.09
N LYS A 49 16.17 -13.85 11.90
CA LYS A 49 16.80 -13.68 13.20
C LYS A 49 15.96 -14.25 14.33
N ASN A 50 16.61 -14.56 15.46
CA ASN A 50 15.91 -15.02 16.65
C ASN A 50 15.20 -13.86 17.36
N LYS A 51 14.26 -14.17 18.29
CA LYS A 51 13.44 -13.19 18.98
C LYS A 51 14.26 -12.14 19.75
N LYS A 52 15.41 -12.52 20.35
CA LYS A 52 16.27 -11.60 21.13
C LYS A 52 16.93 -10.57 20.21
N GLU A 53 17.43 -11.01 19.04
CA GLU A 53 17.99 -10.13 18.03
C GLU A 53 16.94 -9.19 17.44
N ILE A 54 15.74 -9.72 17.10
CA ILE A 54 14.63 -8.92 16.60
C ILE A 54 14.28 -7.83 17.62
N LYS A 55 14.14 -8.15 18.91
CA LYS A 55 13.84 -7.16 19.95
C LYS A 55 14.93 -6.08 20.06
N LYS A 56 16.21 -6.45 19.94
CA LYS A 56 17.33 -5.48 19.95
C LYS A 56 17.25 -4.53 18.74
N ILE A 57 16.97 -5.07 17.55
CA ILE A 57 16.83 -4.28 16.32
C ILE A 57 15.59 -3.40 16.39
N ASP A 58 14.47 -3.89 16.92
CA ASP A 58 13.25 -3.14 17.13
C ASP A 58 13.51 -1.85 17.93
N MET A 59 14.21 -1.97 19.09
CA MET A 59 14.61 -0.81 19.89
C MET A 59 15.53 0.16 19.14
N SER A 60 16.53 -0.38 18.40
CA SER A 60 17.44 0.46 17.61
C SER A 60 16.71 1.16 16.47
N TYR A 61 15.78 0.48 15.84
CA TYR A 61 14.97 1.04 14.76
C TYR A 61 14.00 2.12 15.29
N ALA A 62 13.41 1.91 16.48
CA ALA A 62 12.58 2.92 17.14
C ALA A 62 13.38 4.21 17.44
N ILE A 63 14.65 4.09 17.88
CA ILE A 63 15.53 5.26 18.08
C ILE A 63 15.83 5.97 16.73
N PHE A 64 16.12 5.20 15.68
CA PHE A 64 16.31 5.76 14.34
C PHE A 64 15.06 6.54 13.91
N LEU A 65 13.86 5.94 14.02
CA LEU A 65 12.59 6.59 13.68
C LEU A 65 12.39 7.88 14.49
N ALA A 66 12.63 7.84 15.80
CA ALA A 66 12.48 9.01 16.67
C ALA A 66 13.42 10.15 16.28
N ASN A 67 14.67 9.86 15.90
CA ASN A 67 15.63 10.87 15.45
C ASN A 67 15.19 11.50 14.12
N GLU A 68 14.75 10.70 13.16
CA GLU A 68 14.24 11.22 11.90
C GLU A 68 12.98 12.09 12.10
N ILE A 69 12.09 11.69 13.02
CA ILE A 69 10.91 12.48 13.38
C ILE A 69 11.34 13.83 13.99
N LYS A 70 12.26 13.85 14.95
CA LYS A 70 12.72 15.09 15.59
C LYS A 70 13.28 16.08 14.54
N VAL A 71 14.09 15.60 13.60
CA VAL A 71 14.64 16.41 12.51
C VAL A 71 13.53 16.88 11.55
N PHE A 72 12.64 15.96 11.15
CA PHE A 72 11.58 16.25 10.21
C PHE A 72 10.53 17.21 10.78
N ALA A 73 10.16 17.04 12.06
CA ALA A 73 9.15 17.83 12.73
C ALA A 73 9.67 19.19 13.28
N LYS A 74 10.97 19.47 13.16
CA LYS A 74 11.54 20.75 13.61
C LYS A 74 10.70 21.93 13.07
N ASN A 75 10.32 22.82 13.95
CA ASN A 75 9.46 24.00 13.67
C ASN A 75 7.96 23.66 13.44
N HIS A 76 7.52 22.46 13.75
CA HIS A 76 6.10 22.09 13.73
C HIS A 76 5.68 21.58 15.12
N ARG A 77 4.55 22.06 15.60
CA ARG A 77 3.92 21.44 16.76
C ARG A 77 3.22 20.15 16.31
N ILE A 78 3.58 19.05 16.95
CA ILE A 78 3.00 17.73 16.66
C ILE A 78 2.24 17.24 17.89
N ASP A 79 0.95 16.99 17.73
CA ASP A 79 0.10 16.51 18.81
C ASP A 79 0.13 14.97 18.93
N LEU A 80 0.42 14.27 17.82
CA LEU A 80 0.38 12.82 17.73
C LEU A 80 1.34 12.27 16.68
N ILE A 81 2.00 11.17 16.99
CA ILE A 81 2.72 10.34 16.03
C ILE A 81 1.89 9.08 15.75
N ALA A 82 1.64 8.77 14.47
CA ALA A 82 1.09 7.51 14.02
C ALA A 82 2.18 6.72 13.28
N SER A 83 2.61 5.60 13.86
CA SER A 83 3.70 4.78 13.35
C SER A 83 3.17 3.43 12.84
N HIS A 84 3.25 3.19 11.53
CA HIS A 84 3.03 1.85 11.00
C HIS A 84 4.13 0.88 11.46
N GLY A 85 5.35 1.37 11.67
CA GLY A 85 6.53 0.53 11.85
C GLY A 85 6.97 -0.13 10.53
N HIS A 86 7.82 -1.16 10.62
CA HIS A 86 8.24 -1.98 9.49
C HIS A 86 7.83 -3.44 9.71
N THR A 87 7.10 -4.02 8.76
CA THR A 87 6.55 -5.38 8.90
C THR A 87 7.64 -6.44 8.71
N ILE A 88 7.83 -7.29 9.71
CA ILE A 88 8.76 -8.42 9.70
C ILE A 88 8.02 -9.73 9.49
N PHE A 89 6.91 -9.94 10.21
CA PHE A 89 6.05 -11.11 10.06
C PHE A 89 4.61 -10.69 9.86
N HIS A 90 3.93 -11.40 8.96
CA HIS A 90 2.51 -11.21 8.75
C HIS A 90 1.88 -12.53 8.27
N GLU A 91 1.47 -13.34 9.24
CA GLU A 91 0.86 -14.66 9.08
C GLU A 91 -0.45 -14.69 9.87
N PRO A 92 -1.48 -13.96 9.41
CA PRO A 92 -2.72 -13.79 10.17
C PRO A 92 -3.45 -15.12 10.42
N GLU A 93 -3.32 -16.09 9.55
CA GLU A 93 -3.84 -17.45 9.74
C GLU A 93 -3.23 -18.19 10.95
N LYS A 94 -2.04 -17.78 11.39
CA LYS A 94 -1.37 -18.23 12.61
C LYS A 94 -1.53 -17.25 13.78
N ASN A 95 -2.35 -16.23 13.61
CA ASN A 95 -2.51 -15.12 14.54
C ASN A 95 -1.21 -14.36 14.83
N ILE A 96 -0.32 -14.26 13.84
CA ILE A 96 0.98 -13.61 13.94
C ILE A 96 1.02 -12.38 13.05
N THR A 97 1.35 -11.25 13.64
CA THR A 97 1.77 -10.04 12.93
C THR A 97 2.77 -9.28 13.79
N LEU A 98 3.87 -8.86 13.19
CA LEU A 98 4.92 -8.10 13.88
C LEU A 98 5.41 -6.97 12.98
N GLN A 99 5.22 -5.76 13.46
CA GLN A 99 5.84 -4.56 12.95
C GLN A 99 6.84 -4.06 13.99
N ILE A 100 8.09 -3.82 13.59
CA ILE A 100 9.11 -3.21 14.44
C ILE A 100 9.05 -1.69 14.39
N GLY A 101 9.62 -1.03 15.36
CA GLY A 101 9.55 0.39 15.64
C GLY A 101 8.71 0.62 16.90
N ASP A 102 9.25 0.15 18.04
CA ASP A 102 8.60 0.16 19.36
C ASP A 102 7.99 1.53 19.66
N GLY A 103 6.66 1.58 19.81
CA GLY A 103 5.91 2.82 19.97
C GLY A 103 6.18 3.52 21.29
N GLU A 104 6.46 2.78 22.37
CA GLU A 104 6.81 3.33 23.67
C GLU A 104 8.18 4.01 23.63
N LYS A 105 9.14 3.36 22.96
CA LYS A 105 10.47 3.95 22.75
C LYS A 105 10.38 5.22 21.91
N ILE A 106 9.59 5.22 20.83
CA ILE A 106 9.35 6.42 20.01
C ILE A 106 8.73 7.54 20.87
N ALA A 107 7.68 7.23 21.65
CA ALA A 107 7.02 8.23 22.51
C ALA A 107 8.00 8.84 23.52
N ASN A 108 8.80 8.01 24.18
CA ASN A 108 9.78 8.46 25.18
C ASN A 108 10.89 9.31 24.59
N GLU A 109 11.37 8.96 23.38
CA GLU A 109 12.42 9.71 22.70
C GLU A 109 11.92 11.05 22.13
N THR A 110 10.70 11.09 21.64
CA THR A 110 10.13 12.28 21.00
C THR A 110 9.37 13.19 21.97
N LYS A 111 8.98 12.66 23.15
CA LYS A 111 8.05 13.28 24.11
C LYS A 111 6.66 13.57 23.52
N ILE A 112 6.24 12.78 22.52
CA ILE A 112 4.96 12.91 21.83
C ILE A 112 4.19 11.60 21.95
N ILE A 113 2.88 11.67 22.21
CA ILE A 113 2.00 10.49 22.18
C ILE A 113 2.17 9.77 20.83
N THR A 114 2.39 8.46 20.88
CA THR A 114 2.60 7.65 19.68
C THR A 114 1.56 6.54 19.60
N VAL A 115 0.88 6.40 18.47
CA VAL A 115 0.04 5.25 18.15
C VAL A 115 0.80 4.32 17.21
N SER A 116 0.89 3.05 17.59
CA SER A 116 1.60 2.00 16.85
C SER A 116 0.80 0.70 16.81
N ASN A 117 1.34 -0.39 16.26
CA ASN A 117 0.73 -1.73 16.28
C ASN A 117 -0.70 -1.78 15.70
N PHE A 118 -0.95 -1.09 14.60
CA PHE A 118 -2.28 -0.98 13.98
C PHE A 118 -2.89 -2.30 13.51
N ARG A 119 -2.09 -3.35 13.27
CA ARG A 119 -2.56 -4.63 12.72
C ARG A 119 -2.93 -5.66 13.79
N LYS A 120 -2.32 -5.54 14.97
CA LYS A 120 -2.35 -6.55 16.04
C LYS A 120 -3.75 -6.89 16.55
N LEU A 121 -4.58 -5.86 16.82
CA LEU A 121 -5.94 -6.09 17.32
C LEU A 121 -6.82 -6.77 16.27
N ASP A 122 -6.73 -6.35 15.01
CA ASP A 122 -7.53 -6.93 13.94
C ASP A 122 -7.20 -8.41 13.71
N VAL A 123 -5.89 -8.75 13.71
CA VAL A 123 -5.43 -10.15 13.63
C VAL A 123 -5.93 -10.96 14.83
N SER A 124 -5.89 -10.42 16.05
CA SER A 124 -6.44 -11.09 17.25
C SER A 124 -7.96 -11.29 17.19
N LEU A 125 -8.66 -10.54 16.34
CA LEU A 125 -10.08 -10.68 16.03
C LEU A 125 -10.34 -11.56 14.79
N ASN A 126 -9.38 -12.41 14.42
CA ASN A 126 -9.41 -13.28 13.24
C ASN A 126 -9.50 -12.52 11.91
N GLY A 127 -9.10 -11.25 11.88
CA GLY A 127 -8.96 -10.48 10.66
C GLY A 127 -7.59 -10.65 10.03
N ASN A 128 -7.47 -10.25 8.76
CA ASN A 128 -6.20 -10.31 8.04
C ASN A 128 -5.20 -9.22 8.48
N GLY A 129 -5.58 -8.23 9.33
CA GLY A 129 -4.71 -7.12 9.70
C GLY A 129 -4.32 -6.20 8.52
N ALA A 130 -4.86 -6.48 7.34
CA ALA A 130 -4.61 -5.75 6.08
C ALA A 130 -5.76 -6.01 5.10
N PRO A 131 -6.03 -5.08 4.14
CA PRO A 131 -5.50 -3.71 4.09
C PRO A 131 -6.17 -2.78 5.11
N LEU A 132 -5.44 -1.80 5.65
CA LEU A 132 -5.98 -0.78 6.56
C LEU A 132 -6.28 0.56 5.85
N VAL A 133 -5.75 0.75 4.65
CA VAL A 133 -5.93 1.95 3.82
C VAL A 133 -7.41 2.25 3.48
N PRO A 134 -8.30 1.27 3.26
CA PRO A 134 -9.66 1.53 2.82
C PRO A 134 -10.50 2.44 3.74
N ILE A 135 -10.24 2.49 5.05
CA ILE A 135 -10.91 3.45 5.94
C ILE A 135 -10.56 4.90 5.59
N GLY A 136 -9.30 5.14 5.19
CA GLY A 136 -8.87 6.44 4.68
C GLY A 136 -9.52 6.78 3.35
N ASP A 137 -9.67 5.80 2.47
CA ASP A 137 -10.41 5.98 1.21
C ASP A 137 -11.86 6.36 1.48
N LEU A 138 -12.48 5.75 2.50
CA LEU A 138 -13.85 6.05 2.89
C LEU A 138 -14.00 7.48 3.41
N TYR A 139 -13.08 7.96 4.23
CA TYR A 139 -13.20 9.24 4.92
C TYR A 139 -12.58 10.41 4.15
N LEU A 140 -11.36 10.27 3.64
CA LEU A 140 -10.62 11.38 3.02
C LEU A 140 -10.90 11.51 1.52
N PHE A 141 -11.29 10.42 0.87
CA PHE A 141 -11.52 10.37 -0.58
C PHE A 141 -12.98 10.03 -0.92
N LYS A 142 -13.92 10.43 -0.07
CA LYS A 142 -15.37 10.10 -0.12
C LYS A 142 -16.00 10.35 -1.50
N LYS A 143 -15.58 11.41 -2.20
CA LYS A 143 -16.13 11.81 -3.52
C LYS A 143 -15.85 10.80 -4.65
N TYR A 144 -14.91 9.87 -4.47
CA TYR A 144 -14.59 8.86 -5.48
C TYR A 144 -15.24 7.53 -5.11
N LYS A 145 -15.98 6.94 -6.03
CA LYS A 145 -16.56 5.59 -5.82
C LYS A 145 -15.47 4.53 -5.73
N TYR A 146 -14.45 4.67 -6.57
CA TYR A 146 -13.32 3.74 -6.64
C TYR A 146 -12.03 4.46 -6.24
N CYS A 147 -11.22 3.81 -5.38
CA CYS A 147 -9.86 4.23 -5.12
C CYS A 147 -8.93 3.08 -5.51
N ILE A 148 -8.10 3.30 -6.52
CA ILE A 148 -7.19 2.30 -7.09
C ILE A 148 -5.76 2.68 -6.72
N ASN A 149 -4.99 1.69 -6.29
CA ASN A 149 -3.55 1.82 -6.10
C ASN A 149 -2.81 0.94 -7.11
N LEU A 150 -1.98 1.55 -7.92
CA LEU A 150 -1.14 0.89 -8.94
C LEU A 150 0.25 0.63 -8.37
N GLY A 151 0.34 -0.31 -7.42
CA GLY A 151 1.56 -0.80 -6.79
C GLY A 151 2.17 -2.01 -7.51
N GLY A 152 2.84 -2.89 -6.77
CA GLY A 152 3.30 -4.19 -7.26
C GLY A 152 2.14 -5.04 -7.79
N PHE A 153 1.02 -5.00 -7.08
CA PHE A 153 -0.31 -5.42 -7.50
C PHE A 153 -1.20 -4.19 -7.63
N ALA A 154 -2.10 -4.19 -8.60
CA ALA A 154 -3.18 -3.22 -8.67
C ALA A 154 -4.28 -3.66 -7.70
N ASN A 155 -4.65 -2.81 -6.76
CA ASN A 155 -5.73 -3.07 -5.82
C ASN A 155 -6.75 -1.93 -5.83
N ILE A 156 -7.96 -2.24 -5.35
CA ILE A 156 -9.09 -1.32 -5.40
C ILE A 156 -9.85 -1.33 -4.07
N SER A 157 -10.28 -0.14 -3.66
CA SER A 157 -11.34 0.06 -2.68
C SER A 157 -12.61 0.51 -3.40
N VAL A 158 -13.72 -0.20 -3.20
CA VAL A 158 -15.03 0.09 -3.80
C VAL A 158 -15.99 0.54 -2.70
N LYS A 159 -16.57 1.72 -2.85
CA LYS A 159 -17.56 2.25 -1.91
C LYS A 159 -18.96 1.99 -2.42
N GLU A 160 -19.77 1.31 -1.62
CA GLU A 160 -21.17 1.00 -1.91
C GLU A 160 -22.05 1.37 -0.71
N LYS A 161 -22.88 2.41 -0.88
CA LYS A 161 -23.70 2.96 0.20
C LYS A 161 -22.86 3.21 1.45
N ASN A 162 -23.06 2.42 2.51
CA ASN A 162 -22.35 2.53 3.80
C ASN A 162 -21.26 1.46 3.99
N LYS A 163 -20.87 0.76 2.94
CA LYS A 163 -19.86 -0.29 2.98
C LYS A 163 -18.69 0.03 2.06
N ILE A 164 -17.54 -0.48 2.41
CA ILE A 164 -16.35 -0.47 1.56
C ILE A 164 -15.82 -1.90 1.44
N TYR A 165 -15.45 -2.28 0.24
CA TYR A 165 -14.80 -3.55 -0.07
C TYR A 165 -13.44 -3.24 -0.66
N ALA A 166 -12.43 -4.07 -0.35
CA ALA A 166 -11.10 -3.92 -0.92
C ALA A 166 -10.55 -5.28 -1.35
N PHE A 167 -9.86 -5.30 -2.50
CA PHE A 167 -9.28 -6.52 -3.05
C PHE A 167 -8.22 -6.20 -4.10
N ASP A 168 -7.38 -7.19 -4.41
CA ASP A 168 -6.42 -7.08 -5.50
C ASP A 168 -7.10 -7.36 -6.84
N ILE A 169 -6.79 -6.54 -7.84
CA ILE A 169 -7.32 -6.69 -9.20
C ILE A 169 -6.43 -7.63 -10.01
N CYS A 170 -5.13 -7.28 -10.14
CA CYS A 170 -4.17 -8.04 -10.94
C CYS A 170 -2.73 -7.73 -10.51
N PRO A 171 -1.75 -8.61 -10.82
CA PRO A 171 -0.33 -8.26 -10.77
C PRO A 171 -0.03 -7.11 -11.72
N LEU A 172 0.82 -6.17 -11.29
CA LEU A 172 1.17 -5.00 -12.09
C LEU A 172 2.69 -4.78 -12.09
N ASN A 173 3.21 -3.87 -11.26
CA ASN A 173 4.62 -3.50 -11.30
C ASN A 173 5.56 -4.67 -10.93
N ILE A 174 5.07 -5.67 -10.19
CA ILE A 174 5.82 -6.89 -9.93
C ILE A 174 6.23 -7.60 -11.23
N ILE A 175 5.41 -7.54 -12.27
CA ILE A 175 5.69 -8.08 -13.60
C ILE A 175 6.43 -7.04 -14.46
N LEU A 176 5.88 -5.82 -14.55
CA LEU A 176 6.43 -4.79 -15.43
C LEU A 176 7.89 -4.49 -15.08
N ASN A 177 8.21 -4.29 -13.80
CA ASN A 177 9.58 -4.00 -13.38
C ASN A 177 10.51 -5.21 -13.59
N LYS A 178 10.02 -6.45 -13.42
CA LYS A 178 10.83 -7.65 -13.71
C LYS A 178 11.29 -7.69 -15.16
N TYR A 179 10.40 -7.41 -16.11
CA TYR A 179 10.74 -7.47 -17.53
C TYR A 179 11.49 -6.23 -18.01
N SER A 180 11.26 -5.06 -17.42
CA SER A 180 12.08 -3.87 -17.65
C SER A 180 13.52 -4.08 -17.19
N ARG A 181 13.75 -4.72 -16.04
CA ARG A 181 15.11 -5.04 -15.54
C ARG A 181 15.87 -5.98 -16.45
N LYS A 182 15.19 -6.90 -17.14
CA LYS A 182 15.83 -7.74 -18.17
C LYS A 182 16.33 -6.96 -19.40
N LEU A 183 15.79 -5.76 -19.59
CA LEU A 183 16.22 -4.81 -20.64
C LEU A 183 17.21 -3.76 -20.12
N GLY A 184 17.64 -3.86 -18.84
CA GLY A 184 18.59 -2.94 -18.22
C GLY A 184 17.96 -1.69 -17.58
N TYR A 185 16.63 -1.64 -17.45
CA TYR A 185 15.91 -0.53 -16.83
C TYR A 185 15.28 -0.96 -15.50
N GLU A 186 15.31 -0.12 -14.50
CA GLU A 186 14.68 -0.41 -13.21
C GLU A 186 13.17 -0.59 -13.35
N TYR A 187 12.52 0.23 -14.18
CA TYR A 187 11.11 0.16 -14.57
C TYR A 187 10.91 0.75 -15.96
N ASP A 188 9.75 0.52 -16.56
CA ASP A 188 9.36 1.09 -17.86
C ASP A 188 8.85 2.53 -17.66
N TYR A 189 9.79 3.49 -17.77
CA TYR A 189 9.46 4.90 -17.62
C TYR A 189 8.40 5.32 -18.63
N ASP A 190 7.30 5.88 -18.13
CA ASP A 190 6.16 6.37 -18.93
C ASP A 190 5.53 5.31 -19.88
N GLY A 191 5.90 4.03 -19.73
CA GLY A 191 5.44 2.94 -20.57
C GLY A 191 6.01 2.95 -21.99
N ILE A 192 7.15 3.62 -22.19
CA ILE A 192 7.78 3.78 -23.52
C ILE A 192 8.16 2.44 -24.13
N ILE A 193 8.64 1.49 -23.32
CA ILE A 193 9.04 0.16 -23.80
C ILE A 193 7.80 -0.64 -24.18
N ALA A 194 6.82 -0.71 -23.28
CA ALA A 194 5.57 -1.41 -23.55
C ALA A 194 4.85 -0.85 -24.79
N LYS A 195 4.88 0.47 -25.01
CA LYS A 195 4.29 1.11 -26.18
C LYS A 195 4.88 0.63 -27.50
N LYS A 196 6.16 0.26 -27.54
CA LYS A 196 6.86 -0.25 -28.75
C LYS A 196 6.57 -1.72 -29.01
N GLY A 197 6.24 -2.50 -27.97
CA GLY A 197 5.95 -3.91 -28.10
C GLY A 197 4.62 -4.20 -28.79
N LYS A 198 4.45 -5.45 -29.19
CA LYS A 198 3.22 -5.99 -29.80
C LYS A 198 2.47 -6.86 -28.78
N ILE A 199 1.14 -6.89 -28.90
CA ILE A 199 0.33 -7.77 -28.07
C ILE A 199 0.51 -9.21 -28.55
N ILE A 200 0.85 -10.09 -27.61
CA ILE A 200 0.88 -11.54 -27.81
C ILE A 200 -0.51 -12.07 -27.50
N ASN A 201 -1.34 -12.23 -28.54
CA ASN A 201 -2.76 -12.56 -28.37
C ASN A 201 -3.00 -13.80 -27.52
N GLN A 202 -2.27 -14.90 -27.77
CA GLN A 202 -2.39 -16.14 -26.98
C GLN A 202 -2.05 -15.93 -25.50
N LEU A 203 -1.01 -15.14 -25.19
CA LEU A 203 -0.65 -14.82 -23.81
C LEU A 203 -1.75 -13.96 -23.15
N LEU A 204 -2.24 -12.95 -23.85
CA LEU A 204 -3.31 -12.08 -23.34
C LEU A 204 -4.58 -12.86 -23.03
N GLU A 205 -4.97 -13.77 -23.92
CA GLU A 205 -6.12 -14.66 -23.72
C GLU A 205 -5.93 -15.57 -22.50
N ASN A 206 -4.79 -16.25 -22.42
CA ASN A 206 -4.46 -17.13 -21.28
C ASN A 206 -4.50 -16.36 -19.95
N LEU A 207 -3.92 -15.15 -19.91
CA LEU A 207 -3.92 -14.29 -18.73
C LEU A 207 -5.34 -13.88 -18.34
N ASN A 208 -6.16 -13.47 -19.30
CA ASN A 208 -7.54 -13.02 -19.03
C ASN A 208 -8.48 -14.15 -18.57
N ASN A 209 -8.17 -15.39 -18.94
CA ASN A 209 -8.95 -16.59 -18.60
C ASN A 209 -8.51 -17.28 -17.30
N LEU A 210 -7.53 -16.73 -16.56
CA LEU A 210 -7.15 -17.27 -15.26
C LEU A 210 -8.34 -17.29 -14.29
N LYS A 211 -8.51 -18.39 -13.58
CA LYS A 211 -9.62 -18.60 -12.61
C LYS A 211 -9.77 -17.45 -11.61
N TYR A 212 -8.64 -16.81 -11.24
CA TYR A 212 -8.64 -15.65 -10.34
C TYR A 212 -9.62 -14.54 -10.77
N TYR A 213 -9.78 -14.29 -12.06
CA TYR A 213 -10.62 -13.19 -12.58
C TYR A 213 -12.10 -13.54 -12.67
N ILE A 214 -12.47 -14.80 -12.48
CA ILE A 214 -13.86 -15.28 -12.51
C ILE A 214 -14.52 -15.13 -11.13
N PHE A 215 -13.75 -15.27 -10.05
CA PHE A 215 -14.28 -15.21 -8.68
C PHE A 215 -14.52 -13.77 -8.22
N ASP A 216 -15.58 -13.57 -7.45
CA ASP A 216 -15.89 -12.31 -6.79
C ASP A 216 -15.10 -12.14 -5.48
N ASN A 217 -15.17 -10.93 -4.92
CA ASN A 217 -14.45 -10.50 -3.73
C ASN A 217 -14.94 -11.17 -2.42
N PRO A 218 -14.14 -11.13 -1.35
CA PRO A 218 -12.76 -10.58 -1.23
C PRO A 218 -11.71 -11.56 -1.75
N LYS A 219 -10.61 -11.03 -2.35
CA LYS A 219 -9.49 -11.82 -2.85
C LYS A 219 -8.19 -11.03 -2.82
N SER A 220 -7.08 -11.73 -2.61
CA SER A 220 -5.73 -11.15 -2.60
C SER A 220 -4.79 -11.93 -3.51
N LEU A 221 -3.68 -11.30 -3.88
CA LEU A 221 -2.61 -11.85 -4.69
C LEU A 221 -1.31 -11.88 -3.89
N SER A 222 -0.46 -12.83 -4.20
CA SER A 222 0.87 -12.94 -3.62
C SER A 222 1.94 -13.18 -4.71
N ARG A 223 3.21 -13.05 -4.34
CA ARG A 223 4.33 -13.38 -5.23
C ARG A 223 4.27 -14.85 -5.66
N GLU A 224 3.98 -15.75 -4.75
CA GLU A 224 3.86 -17.20 -5.00
C GLU A 224 2.76 -17.49 -6.01
N TRP A 225 1.64 -16.76 -5.91
CA TRP A 225 0.56 -16.87 -6.89
C TRP A 225 1.03 -16.48 -8.30
N VAL A 226 1.80 -15.41 -8.42
CA VAL A 226 2.38 -14.98 -9.71
C VAL A 226 3.35 -16.03 -10.24
N GLU A 227 4.22 -16.58 -9.40
CA GLU A 227 5.19 -17.61 -9.76
C GLU A 227 4.51 -18.87 -10.27
N LYS A 228 3.41 -19.26 -9.63
CA LYS A 228 2.66 -20.48 -9.97
C LYS A 228 1.77 -20.31 -11.20
N ASN A 229 1.13 -19.16 -11.38
CA ASN A 229 0.04 -19.01 -12.35
C ASN A 229 0.39 -18.12 -13.54
N ILE A 230 1.35 -17.19 -13.41
CA ILE A 230 1.70 -16.22 -14.47
C ILE A 230 2.96 -16.65 -15.21
N TYR A 231 4.07 -16.88 -14.49
CA TYR A 231 5.34 -17.17 -15.15
C TYR A 231 5.34 -18.40 -16.06
N PRO A 232 4.61 -19.50 -15.77
CA PRO A 232 4.52 -20.64 -16.67
C PRO A 232 3.87 -20.34 -18.02
N LEU A 233 3.06 -19.27 -18.12
CA LEU A 233 2.40 -18.84 -19.36
C LEU A 233 3.35 -18.08 -20.30
N ILE A 234 4.49 -17.62 -19.77
CA ILE A 234 5.41 -16.74 -20.51
C ILE A 234 6.51 -17.58 -21.16
N HIS A 235 6.36 -17.84 -22.45
CA HIS A 235 7.37 -18.61 -23.19
C HIS A 235 8.65 -17.80 -23.42
N LYS A 236 9.80 -18.50 -23.42
CA LYS A 236 11.13 -17.90 -23.64
C LYS A 236 11.30 -17.21 -25.01
N LYS A 237 10.49 -17.59 -26.00
CA LYS A 237 10.51 -17.02 -27.36
C LYS A 237 9.93 -15.59 -27.45
N TYR A 238 9.20 -15.14 -26.42
CA TYR A 238 8.62 -13.81 -26.43
C TYR A 238 9.64 -12.74 -26.08
N SER A 239 9.65 -11.62 -26.81
CA SER A 239 10.47 -10.46 -26.46
C SER A 239 9.99 -9.82 -25.16
N ASN A 240 10.91 -9.19 -24.42
CA ASN A 240 10.53 -8.53 -23.15
C ASN A 240 9.59 -7.34 -23.40
N GLU A 241 9.75 -6.66 -24.53
CA GLU A 241 8.90 -5.54 -24.97
C GLU A 241 7.47 -6.00 -25.23
N ASP A 242 7.29 -7.13 -25.92
CA ASP A 242 5.97 -7.71 -26.22
C ASP A 242 5.30 -8.23 -24.96
N ILE A 243 6.08 -8.78 -24.02
CA ILE A 243 5.59 -9.17 -22.69
C ILE A 243 5.10 -7.93 -21.94
N LEU A 244 5.90 -6.85 -21.87
CA LEU A 244 5.51 -5.59 -21.22
C LEU A 244 4.22 -5.03 -21.85
N ARG A 245 4.13 -5.01 -23.19
CA ARG A 245 2.94 -4.57 -23.92
C ARG A 245 1.71 -5.39 -23.53
N THR A 246 1.84 -6.71 -23.54
CA THR A 246 0.75 -7.64 -23.25
C THR A 246 0.26 -7.52 -21.81
N PHE A 247 1.19 -7.36 -20.84
CA PHE A 247 0.82 -7.17 -19.44
C PHE A 247 0.19 -5.81 -19.17
N CYS A 248 0.63 -4.72 -19.82
CA CYS A 248 -0.06 -3.44 -19.76
C CYS A 248 -1.50 -3.55 -20.25
N GLU A 249 -1.72 -4.27 -21.36
CA GLU A 249 -3.04 -4.48 -21.93
C GLU A 249 -3.93 -5.33 -20.99
N HIS A 250 -3.38 -6.45 -20.48
CA HIS A 250 -4.07 -7.31 -19.51
C HIS A 250 -4.49 -6.51 -18.27
N ALA A 251 -3.58 -5.77 -17.66
CA ALA A 251 -3.87 -4.97 -16.49
C ALA A 251 -4.96 -3.92 -16.76
N ALA A 252 -4.87 -3.24 -17.91
CA ALA A 252 -5.85 -2.25 -18.31
C ALA A 252 -7.26 -2.84 -18.48
N ILE A 253 -7.36 -4.03 -19.09
CA ILE A 253 -8.62 -4.77 -19.25
C ILE A 253 -9.19 -5.14 -17.85
N GLN A 254 -8.36 -5.71 -16.97
CA GLN A 254 -8.83 -6.16 -15.66
C GLN A 254 -9.26 -4.99 -14.76
N ILE A 255 -8.52 -3.88 -14.78
CA ILE A 255 -8.87 -2.67 -14.04
C ILE A 255 -10.13 -2.03 -14.62
N GLY A 256 -10.19 -1.87 -15.95
CA GLY A 256 -11.33 -1.27 -16.63
C GLY A 256 -12.65 -1.98 -16.37
N LYS A 257 -12.64 -3.34 -16.32
CA LYS A 257 -13.81 -4.15 -15.98
C LYS A 257 -14.34 -3.87 -14.56
N LYS A 258 -13.52 -3.41 -13.62
CA LYS A 258 -13.92 -3.15 -12.22
C LYS A 258 -14.42 -1.73 -11.98
N ILE A 259 -14.08 -0.77 -12.84
CA ILE A 259 -14.48 0.63 -12.73
C ILE A 259 -15.50 1.00 -13.81
N THR A 260 -16.76 0.69 -13.53
CA THR A 260 -17.83 0.70 -14.55
C THR A 260 -18.69 1.96 -14.58
N CYS A 261 -18.54 2.85 -13.59
CA CYS A 261 -19.33 4.09 -13.48
C CYS A 261 -18.67 5.10 -12.54
N ASN A 262 -19.23 6.33 -12.46
CA ASN A 262 -18.81 7.39 -11.55
C ASN A 262 -17.32 7.80 -11.68
N THR A 263 -16.65 8.07 -10.57
CA THR A 263 -15.28 8.57 -10.51
C THR A 263 -14.35 7.57 -9.86
N ALA A 264 -13.14 7.48 -10.40
CA ALA A 264 -12.08 6.62 -9.90
C ALA A 264 -10.82 7.45 -9.61
N LEU A 265 -10.33 7.38 -8.36
CA LEU A 265 -9.06 7.95 -7.94
C LEU A 265 -7.95 6.93 -8.16
N PHE A 266 -6.89 7.32 -8.85
CA PHE A 266 -5.72 6.49 -9.08
C PHE A 266 -4.51 7.01 -8.31
N THR A 267 -3.81 6.13 -7.61
CA THR A 267 -2.58 6.40 -6.85
C THR A 267 -1.56 5.28 -7.05
N GLY A 268 -0.38 5.40 -6.45
CA GLY A 268 0.72 4.44 -6.60
C GLY A 268 1.59 4.71 -7.82
N GLY A 269 2.80 4.14 -7.82
CA GLY A 269 3.83 4.41 -8.83
C GLY A 269 3.42 4.11 -10.28
N GLY A 270 2.51 3.15 -10.49
CA GLY A 270 2.00 2.85 -11.82
C GLY A 270 1.21 3.98 -12.49
N THR A 271 0.75 5.00 -11.73
CA THR A 271 0.08 6.19 -12.29
C THR A 271 1.00 7.07 -13.13
N TYR A 272 2.31 6.97 -12.91
CA TYR A 272 3.32 7.67 -13.72
C TYR A 272 3.56 7.02 -15.09
N ASN A 273 3.03 5.82 -15.33
CA ASN A 273 3.06 5.16 -16.63
C ASN A 273 1.88 5.66 -17.48
N SER A 274 2.07 6.73 -18.26
CA SER A 274 1.00 7.35 -19.04
C SER A 274 0.44 6.42 -20.12
N PHE A 275 1.27 5.51 -20.64
CA PHE A 275 0.79 4.51 -21.59
C PHE A 275 -0.21 3.55 -20.93
N LEU A 276 0.12 3.01 -19.76
CA LEU A 276 -0.81 2.17 -18.97
C LEU A 276 -2.10 2.94 -18.65
N MET A 277 -1.99 4.19 -18.18
CA MET A 277 -3.16 5.00 -17.85
C MET A 277 -4.09 5.23 -19.04
N LYS A 278 -3.55 5.50 -20.23
CA LYS A 278 -4.34 5.60 -21.46
C LYS A 278 -5.03 4.29 -21.83
N ARG A 279 -4.38 3.14 -21.60
CA ARG A 279 -5.02 1.84 -21.83
C ARG A 279 -6.13 1.56 -20.82
N ILE A 280 -5.94 1.92 -19.54
CA ILE A 280 -6.98 1.82 -18.50
C ILE A 280 -8.18 2.70 -18.87
N GLU A 281 -7.93 3.94 -19.29
CA GLU A 281 -8.99 4.87 -19.72
C GLU A 281 -9.80 4.32 -20.88
N HIS A 282 -9.15 3.66 -21.84
CA HIS A 282 -9.82 3.02 -23.00
C HIS A 282 -10.82 1.93 -22.57
N TYR A 283 -10.52 1.16 -21.53
CA TYR A 283 -11.40 0.08 -21.06
C TYR A 283 -12.34 0.50 -19.90
N SER A 284 -12.16 1.71 -19.38
CA SER A 284 -12.94 2.23 -18.25
C SER A 284 -14.20 2.96 -18.73
N LYS A 285 -15.29 2.84 -17.95
CA LYS A 285 -16.47 3.71 -18.06
C LYS A 285 -16.50 4.79 -16.98
N SER A 286 -15.49 4.85 -16.12
CA SER A 286 -15.38 5.84 -15.04
C SER A 286 -14.54 7.02 -15.46
N LYS A 287 -14.87 8.20 -14.91
CA LYS A 287 -13.97 9.37 -15.00
C LYS A 287 -12.75 9.13 -14.12
N ILE A 288 -11.58 9.06 -14.73
CA ILE A 288 -10.29 8.87 -14.04
C ILE A 288 -9.82 10.19 -13.44
N TYR A 289 -9.35 10.13 -12.21
CA TYR A 289 -8.73 11.24 -11.51
C TYR A 289 -7.38 10.81 -10.93
N ILE A 290 -6.32 11.52 -11.28
CA ILE A 290 -4.98 11.35 -10.74
C ILE A 290 -4.70 12.57 -9.88
N PRO A 291 -4.46 12.41 -8.56
CA PRO A 291 -4.21 13.53 -7.67
C PRO A 291 -2.79 14.10 -7.88
N ASP A 292 -2.45 15.12 -7.10
CA ASP A 292 -1.10 15.66 -7.07
C ASP A 292 -0.06 14.62 -6.62
N LYS A 293 1.20 14.87 -7.02
CA LYS A 293 2.32 13.95 -6.75
C LYS A 293 2.46 13.59 -5.27
N LYS A 294 2.28 14.54 -4.37
CA LYS A 294 2.41 14.28 -2.92
C LYS A 294 1.33 13.33 -2.43
N THR A 295 0.10 13.48 -2.90
CA THR A 295 -0.99 12.54 -2.58
C THR A 295 -0.69 11.15 -3.14
N ILE A 296 -0.15 11.04 -4.36
CA ILE A 296 0.22 9.74 -4.96
C ILE A 296 1.28 9.04 -4.09
N GLU A 297 2.33 9.74 -3.72
CA GLU A 297 3.50 9.17 -3.03
C GLU A 297 3.24 8.90 -1.55
N PHE A 298 2.48 9.77 -0.88
CA PHE A 298 2.32 9.73 0.58
C PHE A 298 0.93 9.33 1.09
N LYS A 299 0.04 8.87 0.21
CA LYS A 299 -1.34 8.49 0.57
C LYS A 299 -1.38 7.52 1.76
N GLU A 300 -0.54 6.50 1.78
CA GLU A 300 -0.48 5.54 2.88
C GLU A 300 -0.08 6.22 4.19
N ALA A 301 0.98 7.01 4.20
CA ALA A 301 1.43 7.71 5.38
C ALA A 301 0.37 8.70 5.91
N ILE A 302 -0.34 9.40 5.02
CA ILE A 302 -1.47 10.27 5.36
C ILE A 302 -2.57 9.46 6.04
N ILE A 303 -2.94 8.32 5.47
CA ILE A 303 -4.00 7.46 6.01
C ILE A 303 -3.59 6.89 7.37
N PHE A 304 -2.33 6.45 7.57
CA PHE A 304 -1.87 6.03 8.89
C PHE A 304 -1.93 7.17 9.91
N GLY A 305 -1.68 8.43 9.49
CA GLY A 305 -1.95 9.60 10.32
C GLY A 305 -3.41 9.66 10.78
N LEU A 306 -4.36 9.51 9.85
CA LEU A 306 -5.78 9.46 10.18
C LEU A 306 -6.12 8.30 11.12
N LEU A 307 -5.55 7.09 10.89
CA LEU A 307 -5.78 5.93 11.77
C LEU A 307 -5.37 6.23 13.22
N GLY A 308 -4.24 6.93 13.41
CA GLY A 308 -3.79 7.38 14.73
C GLY A 308 -4.77 8.36 15.36
N VAL A 309 -5.26 9.33 14.62
CA VAL A 309 -6.27 10.30 15.09
C VAL A 309 -7.57 9.60 15.48
N LEU A 310 -8.08 8.69 14.65
CA LEU A 310 -9.27 7.89 14.96
C LEU A 310 -9.08 7.04 16.23
N LYS A 311 -7.88 6.46 16.40
CA LYS A 311 -7.55 5.68 17.61
C LYS A 311 -7.60 6.53 18.88
N ILE A 312 -6.98 7.71 18.90
CA ILE A 312 -7.02 8.62 20.06
C ILE A 312 -8.45 9.04 20.40
N ARG A 313 -9.29 9.19 19.38
CA ARG A 313 -10.72 9.54 19.52
C ARG A 313 -11.61 8.34 19.86
N ASN A 314 -11.03 7.13 19.99
CA ASN A 314 -11.75 5.88 20.16
C ASN A 314 -12.82 5.63 19.08
N GLU A 315 -12.56 6.11 17.87
CA GLU A 315 -13.38 5.88 16.68
C GLU A 315 -12.90 4.61 15.93
N ILE A 316 -13.80 3.94 15.20
CA ILE A 316 -13.47 2.77 14.36
C ILE A 316 -12.49 3.20 13.28
N ASN A 317 -11.38 2.48 13.16
CA ASN A 317 -10.36 2.69 12.14
C ASN A 317 -9.97 1.41 11.37
N CYS A 318 -10.61 0.29 11.70
CA CYS A 318 -10.45 -0.98 10.99
C CYS A 318 -11.83 -1.63 10.74
N LEU A 319 -12.06 -2.04 9.50
CA LEU A 319 -13.39 -2.49 9.03
C LEU A 319 -13.39 -3.98 8.74
N LYS A 320 -14.30 -4.72 9.40
CA LYS A 320 -14.49 -6.17 9.17
C LYS A 320 -14.84 -6.53 7.71
N THR A 321 -15.50 -5.64 6.99
CA THR A 321 -15.84 -5.84 5.56
C THR A 321 -14.62 -5.83 4.65
N VAL A 322 -13.46 -5.37 5.17
CA VAL A 322 -12.20 -5.28 4.47
C VAL A 322 -11.23 -6.36 4.91
N THR A 323 -11.10 -6.54 6.24
CA THR A 323 -10.08 -7.44 6.81
C THR A 323 -10.61 -8.85 7.10
N GLY A 324 -11.93 -9.04 7.12
CA GLY A 324 -12.55 -10.31 7.49
C GLY A 324 -12.65 -10.55 9.00
N ALA A 325 -12.29 -9.57 9.84
CA ALA A 325 -12.40 -9.69 11.29
C ALA A 325 -13.85 -9.90 11.77
N ILE A 326 -14.02 -10.44 12.97
CA ILE A 326 -15.38 -10.70 13.53
C ILE A 326 -16.17 -9.42 13.78
N LYS A 327 -15.51 -8.28 13.99
CA LYS A 327 -16.13 -6.96 14.20
C LYS A 327 -15.25 -5.82 13.73
N ASN A 328 -15.86 -4.65 13.52
CA ASN A 328 -15.11 -3.40 13.36
C ASN A 328 -14.37 -3.06 14.64
N SER A 329 -13.20 -2.45 14.55
CA SER A 329 -12.36 -2.17 15.72
C SER A 329 -11.63 -0.83 15.63
N SER A 330 -11.20 -0.34 16.80
CA SER A 330 -10.29 0.80 16.95
C SER A 330 -8.89 0.26 17.21
N CYS A 331 -8.19 -0.05 16.11
CA CYS A 331 -6.86 -0.65 16.10
C CYS A 331 -5.76 0.35 16.47
N GLY A 332 -4.64 -0.20 16.98
CA GLY A 332 -3.47 0.55 17.44
C GLY A 332 -3.32 0.53 18.95
N GLU A 333 -2.10 0.71 19.41
CA GLU A 333 -1.71 0.85 20.80
C GLU A 333 -1.27 2.30 21.06
N ILE A 334 -1.78 2.91 22.13
CA ILE A 334 -1.44 4.29 22.51
C ILE A 334 -0.29 4.24 23.50
N ASN A 335 0.83 4.83 23.13
CA ASN A 335 2.03 4.93 23.95
C ASN A 335 2.22 6.40 24.37
N LYS A 336 2.20 6.64 25.69
CA LYS A 336 2.42 7.96 26.27
C LYS A 336 3.88 8.08 26.70
N PRO A 337 4.51 9.25 26.52
CA PRO A 337 5.84 9.47 27.06
C PRO A 337 5.80 9.48 28.60
N PHE A 338 6.87 8.98 29.22
CA PHE A 338 7.12 9.12 30.67
C PHE A 338 7.70 10.47 30.99
#